data_4cc86a302b72f0eac09efd221eb78f4e
#
_entry.id   4cc86a302b72f0eac09efd221eb78f4e
#
_cell.length_a   1.000
_cell.length_b   1.000
_cell.length_c   1.000
_cell.angle_alpha   90.00
_cell.angle_beta   90.00
_cell.angle_gamma   90.00
#
_symmetry.space_group_name_H-M   'P 1'
#
loop_
_entity.id
_entity.type
_entity.pdbx_description
1 polymer ?
#
loop_
_entity_poly.entity_id
_entity_poly.type
_entity_poly.pdbx_seq_one_letter_code
_entity_poly.pdbx_strand_id
1 'polypeptide(L)'
;MEQQPKINRIQWLFGNVCNYDCSYCPKHLHSNSAKFDDGDLIANAVQYTVSSLRMLDREPSFEFVGGEPTLNPGLLSICQRMGNQRLTNKLTTNGSASMEWWEEYYIYFTEVEISYHTEFADIEHIEKVINFLIEKKLTVTIMVHCTHIDQQWNKAIHVYQIFKNKEY
;
A
#
# COMPACT_ATOMS: atom_id res chain seq x y z
N MET A 1 -10.32 -34.05 3.79
CA MET A 1 -9.35 -32.95 3.55
C MET A 1 -10.16 -31.75 3.10
N GLU A 2 -10.34 -30.76 3.97
CA GLU A 2 -10.94 -29.49 3.56
C GLU A 2 -10.01 -28.83 2.54
N GLN A 3 -10.49 -28.60 1.32
CA GLN A 3 -9.76 -27.80 0.35
C GLN A 3 -9.71 -26.37 0.86
N GLN A 4 -8.50 -25.83 1.02
CA GLN A 4 -8.37 -24.41 1.33
C GLN A 4 -9.03 -23.57 0.21
N PRO A 5 -9.79 -22.53 0.55
CA PRO A 5 -10.44 -21.69 -0.44
C PRO A 5 -9.39 -21.09 -1.39
N LYS A 6 -9.72 -21.03 -2.68
CA LYS A 6 -8.84 -20.40 -3.67
C LYS A 6 -8.82 -18.89 -3.43
N ILE A 7 -7.65 -18.34 -3.10
CA ILE A 7 -7.46 -16.90 -2.93
C ILE A 7 -7.49 -16.22 -4.30
N ASN A 8 -8.34 -15.18 -4.44
CA ASN A 8 -8.32 -14.27 -5.57
C ASN A 8 -7.77 -12.92 -5.15
N ARG A 9 -6.60 -12.56 -5.66
CA ARG A 9 -6.02 -11.23 -5.43
C ARG A 9 -6.67 -10.24 -6.39
N ILE A 10 -7.18 -9.15 -5.82
CA ILE A 10 -7.77 -8.03 -6.53
C ILE A 10 -6.90 -6.83 -6.29
N GLN A 11 -6.28 -6.31 -7.34
CA GLN A 11 -5.53 -5.08 -7.27
C GLN A 11 -6.46 -3.92 -7.62
N TRP A 12 -6.58 -2.97 -6.69
CA TRP A 12 -7.41 -1.78 -6.86
C TRP A 12 -6.54 -0.54 -7.06
N LEU A 13 -6.64 0.04 -8.25
CA LEU A 13 -5.91 1.23 -8.63
C LEU A 13 -6.74 2.47 -8.25
N PHE A 14 -6.26 3.28 -7.28
CA PHE A 14 -6.91 4.50 -6.81
C PHE A 14 -6.70 5.74 -7.70
N GLY A 15 -6.22 5.56 -8.90
CA GLY A 15 -5.93 6.66 -9.82
C GLY A 15 -4.47 7.10 -9.79
N ASN A 16 -4.22 8.35 -10.17
CA ASN A 16 -2.89 8.87 -10.42
C ASN A 16 -2.52 10.12 -9.59
N VAL A 17 -3.18 10.32 -8.45
CA VAL A 17 -2.80 11.36 -7.51
C VAL A 17 -1.63 10.87 -6.67
N CYS A 18 -0.51 11.59 -6.70
CA CYS A 18 0.68 11.26 -5.94
C CYS A 18 1.36 12.55 -5.47
N ASN A 19 1.97 12.52 -4.30
CA ASN A 19 2.76 13.62 -3.76
C ASN A 19 4.24 13.58 -4.19
N TYR A 20 4.65 12.52 -4.90
CA TYR A 20 5.98 12.40 -5.50
C TYR A 20 5.90 12.60 -7.02
N ASP A 21 6.94 13.20 -7.60
CA ASP A 21 7.11 13.41 -9.05
C ASP A 21 8.38 12.66 -9.53
N CYS A 22 8.40 11.34 -9.27
CA CYS A 22 9.55 10.51 -9.59
C CYS A 22 9.85 10.49 -11.08
N SER A 23 11.11 10.76 -11.45
CA SER A 23 11.54 10.89 -12.84
C SER A 23 11.35 9.62 -13.69
N TYR A 24 11.35 8.47 -13.06
CA TYR A 24 11.17 7.15 -13.70
C TYR A 24 9.73 6.67 -13.71
N CYS A 25 8.83 7.32 -12.97
CA CYS A 25 7.43 6.94 -12.97
C CYS A 25 6.75 7.45 -14.25
N PRO A 26 5.99 6.62 -14.97
CA PRO A 26 5.26 7.08 -16.14
C PRO A 26 4.28 8.20 -15.78
N LYS A 27 4.32 9.31 -16.52
CA LYS A 27 3.52 10.52 -16.21
C LYS A 27 2.02 10.27 -16.04
N HIS A 28 1.46 9.30 -16.76
CA HIS A 28 0.04 8.96 -16.63
C HIS A 28 -0.30 8.30 -15.27
N LEU A 29 0.69 7.82 -14.52
CA LEU A 29 0.51 7.22 -13.18
C LEU A 29 0.69 8.21 -12.04
N HIS A 30 1.18 9.43 -12.29
CA HIS A 30 1.37 10.47 -11.27
C HIS A 30 1.05 11.89 -11.75
N SER A 31 0.22 12.00 -12.77
CA SER A 31 -0.11 13.32 -13.39
C SER A 31 -1.01 14.20 -12.53
N ASN A 32 -1.56 13.69 -11.43
CA ASN A 32 -2.53 14.37 -10.58
C ASN A 32 -3.77 14.87 -11.35
N SER A 33 -4.04 14.32 -12.54
CA SER A 33 -5.13 14.75 -13.41
C SER A 33 -6.47 14.09 -13.06
N ALA A 34 -6.45 12.92 -12.41
CA ALA A 34 -7.63 12.24 -11.94
C ALA A 34 -8.06 12.80 -10.57
N LYS A 35 -9.37 12.92 -10.36
CA LYS A 35 -9.92 13.11 -9.03
C LYS A 35 -10.02 11.75 -8.35
N PHE A 36 -9.99 11.76 -7.03
CA PHE A 36 -10.33 10.56 -6.27
C PHE A 36 -11.80 10.21 -6.49
N ASP A 37 -12.05 8.93 -6.68
CA ASP A 37 -13.41 8.42 -6.72
C ASP A 37 -14.09 8.54 -5.35
N ASP A 38 -15.41 8.54 -5.36
CA ASP A 38 -16.22 8.52 -4.14
C ASP A 38 -15.92 7.23 -3.34
N GLY A 39 -15.45 7.41 -2.10
CA GLY A 39 -15.08 6.30 -1.23
C GLY A 39 -16.23 5.34 -0.92
N ASP A 40 -17.47 5.85 -0.85
CA ASP A 40 -18.64 5.02 -0.62
C ASP A 40 -19.01 4.19 -1.86
N LEU A 41 -18.82 4.75 -3.05
CA LEU A 41 -19.01 4.01 -4.30
C LEU A 41 -18.02 2.84 -4.39
N ILE A 42 -16.74 3.12 -4.11
CA ILE A 42 -15.68 2.09 -4.10
C ILE A 42 -15.98 1.04 -3.03
N ALA A 43 -16.34 1.45 -1.81
CA ALA A 43 -16.65 0.55 -0.72
C ALA A 43 -17.85 -0.38 -1.05
N ASN A 44 -18.87 0.12 -1.75
CA ASN A 44 -19.99 -0.69 -2.23
C ASN A 44 -19.54 -1.69 -3.31
N ALA A 45 -18.69 -1.27 -4.25
CA ALA A 45 -18.14 -2.15 -5.29
C ALA A 45 -17.27 -3.27 -4.67
N VAL A 46 -16.43 -2.94 -3.68
CA VAL A 46 -15.65 -3.92 -2.92
C VAL A 46 -16.57 -4.93 -2.22
N GLN A 47 -17.61 -4.45 -1.53
CA GLN A 47 -18.57 -5.33 -0.84
C GLN A 47 -19.30 -6.28 -1.79
N TYR A 48 -19.73 -5.77 -2.95
CA TYR A 48 -20.33 -6.59 -4.00
C TYR A 48 -19.38 -7.67 -4.51
N THR A 49 -18.12 -7.30 -4.77
CA THR A 49 -17.07 -8.21 -5.25
C THR A 49 -16.79 -9.32 -4.22
N VAL A 50 -16.67 -8.97 -2.94
CA VAL A 50 -16.50 -9.94 -1.84
C VAL A 50 -17.64 -10.93 -1.80
N SER A 51 -18.88 -10.43 -1.80
CA SER A 51 -20.07 -11.28 -1.74
C SER A 51 -20.13 -12.23 -2.94
N SER A 52 -19.85 -11.74 -4.14
CA SER A 52 -19.87 -12.54 -5.37
C SER A 52 -18.80 -13.64 -5.37
N LEU A 53 -17.59 -13.33 -4.90
CA LEU A 53 -16.51 -14.32 -4.82
C LEU A 53 -16.77 -15.39 -3.78
N ARG A 54 -17.31 -15.03 -2.62
CA ARG A 54 -17.66 -16.00 -1.57
C ARG A 54 -18.79 -16.93 -1.99
N MET A 55 -19.73 -16.46 -2.80
CA MET A 55 -20.72 -17.35 -3.42
C MET A 55 -20.11 -18.40 -4.35
N LEU A 56 -18.91 -18.17 -4.86
CA LEU A 56 -18.14 -19.10 -5.70
C LEU A 56 -17.08 -19.89 -4.91
N ASP A 57 -17.17 -19.90 -3.58
CA ASP A 57 -16.18 -20.52 -2.67
C ASP A 57 -14.76 -19.99 -2.90
N ARG A 58 -14.65 -18.67 -3.09
CA ARG A 58 -13.38 -17.97 -3.30
C ARG A 58 -13.22 -16.87 -2.27
N GLU A 59 -12.05 -16.82 -1.62
CA GLU A 59 -11.74 -15.76 -0.65
C GLU A 59 -10.99 -14.63 -1.35
N PRO A 60 -11.52 -13.39 -1.32
CA PRO A 60 -10.85 -12.25 -1.91
C PRO A 60 -9.71 -11.73 -1.02
N SER A 61 -8.64 -11.30 -1.66
CA SER A 61 -7.55 -10.52 -1.06
C SER A 61 -7.39 -9.24 -1.86
N PHE A 62 -7.35 -8.10 -1.18
CA PHE A 62 -7.25 -6.81 -1.85
C PHE A 62 -5.84 -6.23 -1.71
N GLU A 63 -5.37 -5.61 -2.79
CA GLU A 63 -4.16 -4.82 -2.83
C GLU A 63 -4.50 -3.42 -3.32
N PHE A 64 -4.25 -2.42 -2.48
CA PHE A 64 -4.48 -1.02 -2.82
C PHE A 64 -3.21 -0.40 -3.38
N VAL A 65 -3.31 0.10 -4.60
CA VAL A 65 -2.20 0.68 -5.37
C VAL A 65 -2.66 1.95 -6.09
N GLY A 66 -1.75 2.64 -6.76
CA GLY A 66 -2.07 3.81 -7.58
C GLY A 66 -0.95 4.83 -7.55
N GLY A 67 -1.25 6.12 -7.67
CA GLY A 67 -0.29 7.18 -7.39
C GLY A 67 0.22 7.04 -5.94
N GLU A 68 -0.47 7.64 -4.98
CA GLU A 68 -0.27 7.38 -3.56
C GLU A 68 -1.62 7.13 -2.88
N PRO A 69 -1.95 5.87 -2.52
CA PRO A 69 -3.27 5.53 -1.96
C PRO A 69 -3.61 6.24 -0.65
N THR A 70 -2.61 6.58 0.18
CA THR A 70 -2.83 7.24 1.47
C THR A 70 -3.36 8.67 1.34
N LEU A 71 -3.27 9.26 0.15
CA LEU A 71 -3.84 10.57 -0.14
C LEU A 71 -5.33 10.52 -0.45
N ASN A 72 -5.90 9.32 -0.69
CA ASN A 72 -7.31 9.19 -1.02
C ASN A 72 -8.19 9.39 0.23
N PRO A 73 -9.01 10.44 0.31
CA PRO A 73 -9.86 10.69 1.47
C PRO A 73 -10.94 9.62 1.67
N GLY A 74 -11.26 8.84 0.64
CA GLY A 74 -12.21 7.73 0.71
C GLY A 74 -11.63 6.42 1.23
N LEU A 75 -10.30 6.33 1.42
CA LEU A 75 -9.64 5.10 1.84
C LEU A 75 -10.17 4.59 3.19
N LEU A 76 -10.46 5.49 4.12
CA LEU A 76 -11.01 5.13 5.43
C LEU A 76 -12.36 4.42 5.30
N SER A 77 -13.30 4.98 4.53
CA SER A 77 -14.62 4.36 4.30
C SER A 77 -14.49 2.96 3.73
N ILE A 78 -13.55 2.77 2.79
CA ILE A 78 -13.27 1.48 2.16
C ILE A 78 -12.72 0.51 3.21
N CYS A 79 -11.70 0.92 3.96
CA CYS A 79 -11.06 0.11 4.98
C CYS A 79 -12.02 -0.30 6.10
N GLN A 80 -12.84 0.62 6.59
CA GLN A 80 -13.84 0.32 7.63
C GLN A 80 -14.87 -0.72 7.17
N ARG A 81 -15.36 -0.61 5.93
CA ARG A 81 -16.27 -1.62 5.38
C ARG A 81 -15.60 -2.98 5.18
N MET A 82 -14.32 -2.99 4.84
CA MET A 82 -13.56 -4.23 4.66
C MET A 82 -13.15 -4.87 5.98
N GLY A 83 -12.83 -4.07 7.00
CA GLY A 83 -12.41 -4.55 8.32
C GLY A 83 -13.44 -5.47 8.97
N ASN A 84 -14.72 -5.22 8.75
CA ASN A 84 -15.81 -6.07 9.22
C ASN A 84 -15.87 -7.46 8.54
N GLN A 85 -15.09 -7.70 7.49
CA GLN A 85 -15.16 -8.90 6.66
C GLN A 85 -13.96 -9.83 6.80
N ARG A 86 -12.99 -9.50 7.68
CA ARG A 86 -11.76 -10.28 7.92
C ARG A 86 -10.98 -10.57 6.63
N LEU A 87 -10.89 -9.60 5.74
CA LEU A 87 -10.17 -9.73 4.48
C LEU A 87 -8.66 -9.50 4.68
N THR A 88 -7.87 -10.16 3.85
CA THR A 88 -6.46 -9.83 3.71
C THR A 88 -6.34 -8.59 2.84
N ASN A 89 -5.81 -7.52 3.40
CA ASN A 89 -5.62 -6.26 2.71
C ASN A 89 -4.14 -5.90 2.69
N LYS A 90 -3.63 -5.65 1.49
CA LYS A 90 -2.28 -5.13 1.26
C LYS A 90 -2.37 -3.67 0.83
N LEU A 91 -1.51 -2.84 1.37
CA LEU A 91 -1.29 -1.47 0.92
C LEU A 91 0.09 -1.36 0.28
N THR A 92 0.16 -0.87 -0.96
CA THR A 92 1.41 -0.47 -1.61
C THR A 92 1.46 1.05 -1.62
N THR A 93 2.45 1.63 -0.97
CA THR A 93 2.54 3.07 -0.68
C THR A 93 3.98 3.56 -0.76
N ASN A 94 4.18 4.85 -1.02
CA ASN A 94 5.49 5.48 -0.90
C ASN A 94 5.92 5.76 0.56
N GLY A 95 5.04 5.46 1.51
CA GLY A 95 5.30 5.56 2.95
C GLY A 95 5.31 6.98 3.51
N SER A 96 4.94 7.99 2.73
CA SER A 96 5.03 9.41 3.12
C SER A 96 3.92 9.88 4.06
N ALA A 97 2.92 9.06 4.33
CA ALA A 97 1.86 9.40 5.28
C ALA A 97 2.44 9.66 6.68
N SER A 98 1.84 10.59 7.44
CA SER A 98 2.33 10.94 8.77
C SER A 98 2.20 9.78 9.76
N MET A 99 2.92 9.85 10.90
CA MET A 99 2.83 8.81 11.94
C MET A 99 1.42 8.72 12.51
N GLU A 100 0.73 9.85 12.67
CA GLU A 100 -0.67 9.91 13.13
C GLU A 100 -1.59 9.15 12.16
N TRP A 101 -1.35 9.28 10.85
CA TRP A 101 -2.07 8.51 9.85
C TRP A 101 -1.84 7.01 10.04
N TRP A 102 -0.58 6.59 10.21
CA TRP A 102 -0.25 5.18 10.44
C TRP A 102 -0.85 4.63 11.72
N GLU A 103 -0.84 5.40 12.81
CA GLU A 103 -1.45 5.02 14.10
C GLU A 103 -2.96 4.79 13.99
N GLU A 104 -3.64 5.53 13.12
CA GLU A 104 -5.08 5.41 12.89
C GLU A 104 -5.43 4.25 11.95
N TYR A 105 -4.65 4.05 10.86
CA TYR A 105 -5.06 3.21 9.74
C TYR A 105 -4.40 1.82 9.69
N TYR A 106 -3.30 1.56 10.40
CA TYR A 106 -2.58 0.27 10.33
C TYR A 106 -3.48 -0.95 10.58
N ILE A 107 -4.51 -0.82 11.42
CA ILE A 107 -5.42 -1.90 11.82
C ILE A 107 -6.21 -2.51 10.65
N TYR A 108 -6.28 -1.81 9.53
CA TYR A 108 -7.02 -2.25 8.36
C TYR A 108 -6.18 -3.06 7.37
N PHE A 109 -4.89 -3.17 7.61
CA PHE A 109 -3.97 -3.88 6.72
C PHE A 109 -3.37 -5.10 7.40
N THR A 110 -3.10 -6.13 6.61
CA THR A 110 -2.36 -7.31 7.03
C THR A 110 -0.93 -7.28 6.46
N GLU A 111 -0.75 -6.58 5.36
CA GLU A 111 0.51 -6.44 4.65
C GLU A 111 0.68 -5.00 4.15
N VAL A 112 1.88 -4.46 4.30
CA VAL A 112 2.26 -3.15 3.74
C VAL A 112 3.52 -3.31 2.92
N GLU A 113 3.46 -2.87 1.67
CA GLU A 113 4.64 -2.73 0.81
C GLU A 113 5.04 -1.26 0.73
N ILE A 114 6.21 -0.95 1.26
CA ILE A 114 6.79 0.39 1.17
C ILE A 114 7.61 0.48 -0.10
N SER A 115 7.13 1.26 -1.05
CA SER A 115 7.86 1.66 -2.25
C SER A 115 8.82 2.81 -1.91
N TYR A 116 10.07 2.47 -1.55
CA TYR A 116 11.07 3.47 -1.23
C TYR A 116 11.61 4.13 -2.51
N HIS A 117 11.24 5.36 -2.76
CA HIS A 117 11.65 6.15 -3.92
C HIS A 117 12.87 7.00 -3.59
N THR A 118 14.05 6.62 -4.07
CA THR A 118 15.34 7.27 -3.74
C THR A 118 15.43 8.76 -4.05
N GLU A 119 14.55 9.27 -4.92
CA GLU A 119 14.49 10.70 -5.26
C GLU A 119 13.82 11.54 -4.17
N PHE A 120 12.81 11.01 -3.48
CA PHE A 120 11.92 11.79 -2.63
C PHE A 120 11.78 11.26 -1.20
N ALA A 121 12.00 9.96 -0.98
CA ALA A 121 11.72 9.36 0.31
C ALA A 121 12.69 9.84 1.41
N ASP A 122 12.13 10.17 2.57
CA ASP A 122 12.86 10.45 3.80
C ASP A 122 13.13 9.12 4.53
N ILE A 123 14.39 8.73 4.60
CA ILE A 123 14.79 7.45 5.19
C ILE A 123 14.49 7.37 6.70
N GLU A 124 14.62 8.48 7.42
CA GLU A 124 14.38 8.51 8.86
C GLU A 124 12.89 8.33 9.16
N HIS A 125 12.03 8.96 8.35
CA HIS A 125 10.59 8.78 8.46
C HIS A 125 10.19 7.36 8.10
N ILE A 126 10.67 6.83 6.97
CA ILE A 126 10.38 5.46 6.54
C ILE A 126 10.83 4.42 7.58
N GLU A 127 11.99 4.61 8.21
CA GLU A 127 12.46 3.72 9.27
C GLU A 127 11.50 3.72 10.48
N LYS A 128 10.97 4.88 10.88
CA LYS A 128 9.98 5.00 11.95
C LYS A 128 8.68 4.25 11.58
N VAL A 129 8.19 4.45 10.36
CA VAL A 129 6.99 3.77 9.85
C VAL A 129 7.18 2.26 9.86
N ILE A 130 8.28 1.76 9.32
CA ILE A 130 8.56 0.32 9.26
C ILE A 130 8.64 -0.29 10.66
N ASN A 131 9.39 0.33 11.57
CA ASN A 131 9.51 -0.16 12.95
C ASN A 131 8.14 -0.21 13.65
N PHE A 132 7.31 0.82 13.47
CA PHE A 132 5.95 0.86 13.98
C PHE A 132 5.08 -0.30 13.44
N LEU A 133 5.08 -0.50 12.10
CA LEU A 133 4.28 -1.55 11.47
C LEU A 133 4.69 -2.96 11.93
N ILE A 134 6.00 -3.19 12.09
CA ILE A 134 6.53 -4.46 12.61
C ILE A 134 6.11 -4.67 14.06
N GLU A 135 6.20 -3.64 14.91
CA GLU A 135 5.71 -3.70 16.31
C GLU A 135 4.22 -4.10 16.36
N LYS A 136 3.43 -3.59 15.40
CA LYS A 136 2.02 -3.95 15.24
C LYS A 136 1.79 -5.31 14.56
N LYS A 137 2.85 -6.06 14.25
CA LYS A 137 2.84 -7.41 13.65
C LYS A 137 2.25 -7.47 12.23
N LEU A 138 2.40 -6.40 11.46
CA LEU A 138 2.10 -6.42 10.03
C LEU A 138 3.25 -7.05 9.26
N THR A 139 2.93 -7.73 8.16
CA THR A 139 3.93 -8.12 7.18
C THR A 139 4.37 -6.88 6.41
N VAL A 140 5.67 -6.58 6.45
CA VAL A 140 6.24 -5.40 5.76
C VAL A 140 7.20 -5.85 4.68
N THR A 141 7.00 -5.35 3.46
CA THR A 141 7.92 -5.52 2.34
C THR A 141 8.47 -4.16 1.95
N ILE A 142 9.75 -4.08 1.61
CA ILE A 142 10.38 -2.86 1.13
C ILE A 142 10.84 -3.09 -0.31
N MET A 143 10.28 -2.30 -1.23
CA MET A 143 10.70 -2.26 -2.62
C MET A 143 11.46 -0.96 -2.87
N VAL A 144 12.74 -1.06 -3.25
CA VAL A 144 13.57 0.11 -3.50
C VAL A 144 13.54 0.47 -4.97
N HIS A 145 13.07 1.67 -5.27
CA HIS A 145 13.03 2.24 -6.61
C HIS A 145 14.15 3.26 -6.80
N CYS A 146 15.02 3.03 -7.77
CA CYS A 146 16.10 3.94 -8.10
C CYS A 146 16.33 3.99 -9.61
N THR A 147 16.93 5.07 -10.08
CA THR A 147 17.48 5.16 -11.45
C THR A 147 18.92 4.63 -11.46
N HIS A 148 19.52 4.53 -12.64
CA HIS A 148 20.92 4.17 -12.81
C HIS A 148 21.92 5.30 -12.46
N ILE A 149 21.44 6.42 -11.89
CA ILE A 149 22.29 7.53 -11.45
C ILE A 149 23.01 7.12 -10.16
N ASP A 150 24.32 7.26 -10.11
CA ASP A 150 25.19 6.81 -8.99
C ASP A 150 24.70 7.28 -7.62
N GLN A 151 24.23 8.55 -7.52
CA GLN A 151 23.72 9.09 -6.26
C GLN A 151 22.50 8.34 -5.74
N GLN A 152 21.57 7.98 -6.63
CA GLN A 152 20.39 7.22 -6.25
C GLN A 152 20.72 5.76 -5.94
N TRP A 153 21.66 5.19 -6.68
CA TRP A 153 22.16 3.85 -6.40
C TRP A 153 22.80 3.76 -5.01
N ASN A 154 23.62 4.74 -4.64
CA ASN A 154 24.21 4.81 -3.30
C ASN A 154 23.14 4.90 -2.19
N LYS A 155 22.07 5.69 -2.40
CA LYS A 155 20.93 5.72 -1.48
C LYS A 155 20.25 4.35 -1.38
N ALA A 156 20.03 3.66 -2.50
CA ALA A 156 19.44 2.32 -2.52
C ALA A 156 20.29 1.30 -1.73
N ILE A 157 21.61 1.33 -1.90
CA ILE A 157 22.54 0.47 -1.13
C ILE A 157 22.44 0.81 0.37
N HIS A 158 22.40 2.09 0.72
CA HIS A 158 22.29 2.52 2.11
C HIS A 158 21.00 2.00 2.77
N VAL A 159 19.86 2.12 2.10
CA VAL A 159 18.57 1.57 2.54
C VAL A 159 18.66 0.06 2.75
N TYR A 160 19.22 -0.67 1.77
CA TYR A 160 19.45 -2.09 1.91
C TYR A 160 20.31 -2.43 3.14
N GLN A 161 21.36 -1.66 3.42
CA GLN A 161 22.21 -1.89 4.58
C GLN A 161 21.51 -1.67 5.92
N ILE A 162 20.59 -0.69 5.99
CA ILE A 162 19.78 -0.42 7.20
C ILE A 162 18.86 -1.62 7.49
N PHE A 163 18.22 -2.15 6.47
CA PHE A 163 17.14 -3.13 6.67
C PHE A 163 17.57 -4.60 6.57
N LYS A 164 18.70 -4.93 5.88
CA LYS A 164 19.13 -6.30 5.66
C LYS A 164 19.36 -7.15 6.91
N ASN A 165 19.66 -6.51 8.03
CA ASN A 165 19.99 -7.20 9.30
C ASN A 165 18.85 -7.13 10.32
N LYS A 166 17.73 -6.51 9.96
CA LYS A 166 16.53 -6.50 10.80
C LYS A 166 15.77 -7.80 10.48
N GLU A 167 15.67 -8.71 11.44
CA GLU A 167 14.77 -9.86 11.35
C GLU A 167 13.32 -9.32 11.44
N TYR A 168 12.57 -9.50 10.38
CA TYR A 168 11.18 -9.09 10.25
C TYR A 168 10.24 -10.28 10.34
#